data_6be5482075522c4d6793eaf6644b7593
#
_entry.id   6be5482075522c4d6793eaf6644b7593
#
_cell.length_a   1.000
_cell.length_b   1.000
_cell.length_c   1.000
_cell.angle_alpha   90.00
_cell.angle_beta   90.00
_cell.angle_gamma   90.00
#
_symmetry.space_group_name_H-M   'P 1'
#
loop_
_entity.id
_entity.type
_entity.pdbx_description
1 polymer ?
#
loop_
_entity_poly.entity_id
_entity_poly.type
_entity_poly.pdbx_seq_one_letter_code
_entity_poly.pdbx_strand_id
1 'polypeptide(L)' 'MTSLSDIYFIWSNEHRAWWGPNECGYSPGLIGAGEYTRDEAMTICRRAIPTATHIG' A
#
# COMPACT_ATOMS: atom_id res chain seq x y z
N MET A 1 0.33 -3.75 19.70
CA MET A 1 -0.70 -2.85 19.20
C MET A 1 -0.16 -2.02 18.05
N THR A 2 -0.85 -1.99 16.92
CA THR A 2 -0.38 -1.27 15.75
C THR A 2 -0.72 0.20 15.88
N SER A 3 0.27 1.07 15.70
CA SER A 3 0.05 2.51 15.70
C SER A 3 -0.17 2.98 14.26
N LEU A 4 -0.73 4.18 14.11
CA LEU A 4 -0.96 4.75 12.78
C LEU A 4 0.34 4.95 12.01
N SER A 5 1.46 5.12 12.73
CA SER A 5 2.76 5.32 12.10
C SER A 5 3.28 4.05 11.43
N ASP A 6 2.62 2.90 11.66
CA ASP A 6 3.03 1.64 11.04
C ASP A 6 2.19 1.26 9.83
N ILE A 7 1.34 2.17 9.37
CA ILE A 7 0.47 1.92 8.24
C ILE A 7 1.09 2.45 6.96
N TYR A 8 1.12 1.62 5.93
CA TYR A 8 1.60 1.99 4.61
C TYR A 8 0.52 1.78 3.58
N PHE A 9 0.46 2.67 2.61
CA PHE A 9 -0.35 2.51 1.42
C PHE A 9 0.58 2.31 0.23
N ILE A 10 0.17 1.51 -0.74
CA ILE A 10 1.01 1.17 -1.87
C ILE A 10 0.42 1.76 -3.15
N TRP A 11 1.21 2.58 -3.83
CA TRP A 11 0.82 3.22 -5.08
C TRP A 11 1.33 2.41 -6.27
N SER A 12 0.45 2.12 -7.21
CA SER A 12 0.82 1.45 -8.45
C SER A 12 1.05 2.50 -9.53
N ASN A 13 2.29 2.61 -9.98
CA ASN A 13 2.62 3.53 -11.07
C ASN A 13 2.00 3.08 -12.39
N GLU A 14 1.86 1.78 -12.57
CA GLU A 14 1.29 1.22 -13.78
C GLU A 14 -0.20 1.50 -13.89
N HIS A 15 -0.92 1.27 -12.80
CA HIS A 15 -2.39 1.43 -12.78
C HIS A 15 -2.82 2.84 -12.36
N ARG A 16 -1.87 3.63 -11.87
CA ARG A 16 -2.14 4.98 -11.35
C ARG A 16 -3.24 4.95 -10.30
N ALA A 17 -3.11 4.03 -9.37
CA ALA A 17 -4.09 3.83 -8.32
C ALA A 17 -3.42 3.17 -7.12
N TRP A 18 -4.11 3.21 -5.99
CA TRP A 18 -3.61 2.58 -4.78
C TRP A 18 -3.99 1.10 -4.78
N TRP A 19 -3.13 0.29 -4.20
CA TRP A 19 -3.44 -1.13 -4.05
C TRP A 19 -4.60 -1.30 -3.06
N GLY A 20 -5.54 -2.18 -3.41
CA GLY A 20 -6.61 -2.56 -2.51
C GLY A 20 -6.13 -3.50 -1.42
N PRO A 21 -7.01 -3.82 -0.44
CA PRO A 21 -6.65 -4.72 0.65
C PRO A 21 -6.24 -6.10 0.14
N ASN A 22 -5.29 -6.72 0.85
CA ASN A 22 -4.84 -8.08 0.55
C ASN A 22 -4.32 -8.24 -0.88
N GLU A 23 -3.69 -7.21 -1.40
CA GLU A 23 -3.15 -7.20 -2.77
C GLU A 23 -4.22 -7.47 -3.82
N CYS A 24 -5.45 -7.10 -3.54
CA CYS A 24 -6.58 -7.41 -4.40
C CYS A 24 -7.25 -6.12 -4.86
N GLY A 25 -7.20 -5.88 -6.18
CA GLY A 25 -7.85 -4.71 -6.75
C GLY A 25 -7.08 -3.42 -6.55
N TYR A 26 -7.64 -2.34 -7.05
CA TYR A 26 -7.04 -1.01 -6.97
C TYR A 26 -8.08 0.01 -6.58
N SER A 27 -7.63 1.11 -5.97
CA SER A 27 -8.51 2.18 -5.55
C SER A 27 -7.98 3.52 -6.04
N PRO A 28 -8.84 4.39 -6.58
CA PRO A 28 -8.40 5.72 -7.03
C PRO A 28 -8.04 6.65 -5.87
N GLY A 29 -8.50 6.37 -4.65
CA GLY A 29 -8.22 7.20 -3.50
C GLY A 29 -7.87 6.37 -2.29
N LEU A 30 -7.35 7.05 -1.26
CA LEU A 30 -6.90 6.37 -0.04
C LEU A 30 -8.04 5.72 0.74
N ILE A 31 -9.27 6.19 0.56
CA ILE A 31 -10.40 5.64 1.31
C ILE A 31 -10.58 4.15 1.05
N GLY A 32 -10.39 3.73 -0.21
CA GLY A 32 -10.52 2.32 -0.57
C GLY A 32 -9.20 1.56 -0.60
N ALA A 33 -8.11 2.22 -0.26
CA ALA A 33 -6.79 1.59 -0.33
C ALA A 33 -6.59 0.63 0.83
N GLY A 34 -5.82 -0.42 0.57
CA GLY A 34 -5.46 -1.37 1.60
C GLY A 34 -4.40 -0.82 2.53
N GLU A 35 -4.49 -1.19 3.80
CA GLU A 35 -3.49 -0.83 4.80
C GLU A 35 -2.50 -1.98 4.94
N TYR A 36 -1.22 -1.66 4.83
CA TYR A 36 -0.16 -2.65 4.88
C TYR A 36 0.82 -2.32 5.99
N THR A 37 1.40 -3.36 6.57
CA THR A 37 2.49 -3.15 7.51
C THR A 37 3.76 -2.79 6.74
N ARG A 38 4.75 -2.30 7.46
CA ARG A 38 6.03 -1.97 6.84
C ARG A 38 6.63 -3.19 6.14
N ASP A 39 6.60 -4.35 6.79
CA ASP A 39 7.18 -5.56 6.22
C ASP A 39 6.43 -6.00 4.97
N GLU A 40 5.11 -5.93 5.01
CA GLU A 40 4.29 -6.27 3.85
C GLU A 40 4.58 -5.32 2.69
N ALA A 41 4.62 -4.03 2.98
CA ALA A 41 4.88 -3.03 1.94
C ALA A 41 6.27 -3.22 1.32
N MET A 42 7.27 -3.50 2.14
CA MET A 42 8.62 -3.73 1.64
C MET A 42 8.68 -4.99 0.77
N THR A 43 8.01 -6.05 1.18
CA THR A 43 7.99 -7.29 0.42
C THR A 43 7.33 -7.08 -0.95
N ILE A 44 6.22 -6.36 -0.97
CA ILE A 44 5.50 -6.08 -2.21
C ILE A 44 6.35 -5.22 -3.14
N CYS A 45 7.02 -4.21 -2.60
CA CYS A 45 7.85 -3.32 -3.41
C CYS A 45 9.09 -4.02 -3.98
N ARG A 46 9.52 -5.12 -3.37
CA ARG A 46 10.62 -5.91 -3.91
C ARG A 46 10.18 -6.80 -5.06
N ARG A 47 8.94 -7.31 -5.00
CA ARG A 47 8.42 -8.22 -6.03
C ARG A 47 7.93 -7.47 -7.25
N ALA A 48 7.36 -6.32 -7.04
CA ALA A 48 6.86 -5.45 -8.11
C ALA A 48 7.62 -4.14 -8.01
N ILE A 49 7.22 -3.13 -8.76
CA ILE A 49 7.88 -1.83 -8.66
C ILE A 49 6.84 -0.76 -8.29
N PRO A 50 6.01 -0.99 -7.28
CA PRO A 50 5.14 0.06 -6.76
C PRO A 50 5.88 0.88 -5.72
N THR A 51 5.31 2.01 -5.36
CA THR A 51 5.85 2.88 -4.33
C THR A 51 5.01 2.75 -3.07
N ALA A 52 5.65 2.49 -1.93
CA ALA A 52 4.96 2.46 -0.65
C ALA A 52 4.98 3.86 -0.03
N THR A 53 3.84 4.29 0.47
CA THR A 53 3.71 5.58 1.14
C THR A 53 3.39 5.35 2.60
N HIS A 54 4.24 5.85 3.47
CA HIS A 54 4.05 5.75 4.91
C HIS A 54 3.14 6.88 5.38
N ILE A 55 2.07 6.51 6.08
CA ILE A 55 1.14 7.46 6.66
C ILE A 55 1.27 7.37 8.19
N GLY A 56 1.63 8.47 8.81
CA GLY A 56 1.72 8.38 10.27
C GLY A 56 2.40 9.52 10.93
#